data_d75fd0f9b46816afcbe4e787950e75a3
#
_entry.id   d75fd0f9b46816afcbe4e787950e75a3
#
_cell.length_a   1.000
_cell.length_b   1.000
_cell.length_c   1.000
_cell.angle_alpha   90.00
_cell.angle_beta   90.00
_cell.angle_gamma   90.00
#
_symmetry.space_group_name_H-M   'P 1'
#
loop_
_entity.id
_entity.type
_entity.pdbx_description
1 polymer ?
#
loop_
_entity_poly.entity_id
_entity_poly.type
_entity_poly.pdbx_seq_one_letter_code
_entity_poly.pdbx_strand_id
1 'polypeptide(L)'
;MFDLLGNSRRRRVLRHLLDEREITLTNLSARIAAWENDTAVTDLSSRQRKQVYSSLYQTHIPRLSDHGLVTYDAENRVVKLTGNREYVRRFLDVEEPQRGRFSHQWSRYFLWTAVIGSAVIAGNWLGTTPATHMTTESLYGVLTVTFMMLSVSFVMAVEGPKLLRLAE
;
A
#
# COMPACT_ATOMS: atom_id res chain seq x y z
N MET A 1 -6.36 -15.41 -18.09
CA MET A 1 -6.12 -15.54 -16.64
C MET A 1 -5.25 -14.45 -16.07
N PHE A 2 -4.14 -14.10 -16.71
CA PHE A 2 -3.28 -12.96 -16.28
C PHE A 2 -4.05 -11.63 -16.15
N ASP A 3 -4.96 -11.32 -17.07
CA ASP A 3 -5.80 -10.10 -16.99
C ASP A 3 -6.70 -10.08 -15.76
N LEU A 4 -7.17 -11.25 -15.31
CA LEU A 4 -8.04 -11.34 -14.13
C LEU A 4 -7.32 -10.96 -12.84
N LEU A 5 -6.08 -11.41 -12.67
CA LEU A 5 -5.28 -11.17 -11.47
C LEU A 5 -4.43 -9.89 -11.54
N GLY A 6 -4.34 -9.26 -12.70
CA GLY A 6 -3.64 -7.97 -12.86
C GLY A 6 -4.23 -6.81 -12.04
N ASN A 7 -5.45 -6.96 -11.49
CA ASN A 7 -6.09 -5.93 -10.68
C ASN A 7 -5.92 -6.20 -9.17
N SER A 8 -5.41 -5.21 -8.44
CA SER A 8 -5.12 -5.30 -6.99
C SER A 8 -6.36 -5.61 -6.14
N ARG A 9 -7.54 -5.04 -6.49
CA ARG A 9 -8.79 -5.31 -5.77
C ARG A 9 -9.22 -6.76 -5.92
N ARG A 10 -9.15 -7.34 -7.13
CA ARG A 10 -9.51 -8.75 -7.36
C ARG A 10 -8.59 -9.71 -6.58
N ARG A 11 -7.27 -9.45 -6.58
CA ARG A 11 -6.34 -10.22 -5.75
C ARG A 11 -6.68 -10.12 -4.27
N ARG A 12 -7.04 -8.93 -3.79
CA ARG A 12 -7.38 -8.72 -2.37
C ARG A 12 -8.69 -9.42 -1.99
N VAL A 13 -9.70 -9.40 -2.85
CA VAL A 13 -10.94 -10.20 -2.67
C VAL A 13 -10.61 -11.67 -2.47
N LEU A 14 -9.84 -12.25 -3.38
CA LEU A 14 -9.47 -13.68 -3.30
C LEU A 14 -8.66 -14.00 -2.05
N ARG A 15 -7.77 -13.12 -1.59
CA ARG A 15 -7.05 -13.31 -0.32
C ARG A 15 -7.97 -13.38 0.88
N HIS A 16 -8.88 -12.42 1.02
CA HIS A 16 -9.85 -12.46 2.11
C HIS A 16 -10.70 -13.74 2.07
N LEU A 17 -11.06 -14.21 0.87
CA LEU A 17 -11.82 -15.44 0.72
C LEU A 17 -10.97 -16.72 0.95
N LEU A 18 -9.66 -16.66 0.76
CA LEU A 18 -8.78 -17.76 1.19
C LEU A 18 -8.72 -17.88 2.71
N ASP A 19 -8.81 -16.77 3.44
CA ASP A 19 -8.80 -16.78 4.89
C ASP A 19 -10.17 -17.18 5.48
N GLU A 20 -11.26 -16.56 5.02
CA GLU A 20 -12.59 -16.66 5.65
C GLU A 20 -13.63 -17.46 4.85
N ARG A 21 -13.29 -18.09 3.71
CA ARG A 21 -14.16 -18.83 2.79
C ARG A 21 -15.39 -18.06 2.27
N GLU A 22 -16.05 -17.32 3.13
CA GLU A 22 -17.22 -16.48 2.80
C GLU A 22 -17.18 -15.20 3.62
N ILE A 23 -17.60 -14.09 3.03
CA ILE A 23 -17.65 -12.78 3.65
C ILE A 23 -18.76 -11.95 3.04
N THR A 24 -19.45 -11.12 3.85
CA THR A 24 -20.43 -10.19 3.32
C THR A 24 -19.76 -9.12 2.46
N LEU A 25 -20.40 -8.72 1.37
CA LEU A 25 -19.86 -7.71 0.45
C LEU A 25 -19.59 -6.37 1.17
N THR A 26 -20.41 -6.04 2.18
CA THR A 26 -20.23 -4.85 3.01
C THR A 26 -18.92 -4.91 3.80
N ASN A 27 -18.65 -6.03 4.49
CA ASN A 27 -17.41 -6.19 5.26
C ASN A 27 -16.18 -6.25 4.34
N LEU A 28 -16.30 -6.99 3.23
CA LEU A 28 -15.23 -7.08 2.24
C LEU A 28 -14.88 -5.70 1.67
N SER A 29 -15.89 -4.90 1.29
CA SER A 29 -15.66 -3.55 0.77
C SER A 29 -15.03 -2.60 1.79
N ALA A 30 -15.42 -2.70 3.07
CA ALA A 30 -14.84 -1.90 4.15
C ALA A 30 -13.36 -2.27 4.38
N ARG A 31 -13.02 -3.56 4.41
CA ARG A 31 -11.62 -4.01 4.57
C ARG A 31 -10.73 -3.61 3.39
N ILE A 32 -11.25 -3.71 2.16
CA ILE A 32 -10.51 -3.29 0.96
C ILE A 32 -10.35 -1.77 0.93
N ALA A 33 -11.39 -1.00 1.29
CA ALA A 33 -11.30 0.46 1.38
C ALA A 33 -10.29 0.91 2.44
N ALA A 34 -10.25 0.26 3.60
CA ALA A 34 -9.28 0.52 4.65
C ALA A 34 -7.85 0.27 4.17
N TRP A 35 -7.64 -0.83 3.48
CA TRP A 35 -6.35 -1.16 2.89
C TRP A 35 -5.92 -0.16 1.79
N GLU A 36 -6.83 0.28 0.92
CA GLU A 36 -6.52 1.25 -0.15
C GLU A 36 -6.18 2.63 0.38
N ASN A 37 -6.78 3.03 1.49
CA ASN A 37 -6.58 4.36 2.09
C ASN A 37 -5.56 4.35 3.24
N ASP A 38 -4.93 3.22 3.53
CA ASP A 38 -3.99 3.02 4.64
C ASP A 38 -4.55 3.54 5.99
N THR A 39 -5.80 3.17 6.27
CA THR A 39 -6.54 3.62 7.46
C THR A 39 -7.27 2.47 8.14
N ALA A 40 -7.73 2.69 9.37
CA ALA A 40 -8.58 1.70 10.05
C ALA A 40 -9.99 1.68 9.44
N VAL A 41 -10.67 0.53 9.54
CA VAL A 41 -12.06 0.40 9.05
C VAL A 41 -13.00 1.40 9.75
N THR A 42 -12.72 1.73 11.01
CA THR A 42 -13.48 2.72 11.81
C THR A 42 -13.40 4.14 11.25
N ASP A 43 -12.26 4.50 10.65
CA ASP A 43 -11.93 5.86 10.23
C ASP A 43 -12.31 6.14 8.77
N LEU A 44 -12.86 5.13 8.09
CA LEU A 44 -13.32 5.26 6.72
C LEU A 44 -14.54 6.17 6.61
N SER A 45 -14.48 7.13 5.69
CA SER A 45 -15.66 7.91 5.31
C SER A 45 -16.71 7.05 4.57
N SER A 46 -17.97 7.46 4.68
CA SER A 46 -19.07 6.80 3.95
C SER A 46 -18.86 6.82 2.43
N ARG A 47 -18.21 7.86 1.91
CA ARG A 47 -17.88 7.98 0.48
C ARG A 47 -16.88 6.92 0.03
N GLN A 48 -15.80 6.72 0.78
CA GLN A 48 -14.77 5.71 0.49
C GLN A 48 -15.37 4.29 0.51
N ARG A 49 -16.18 3.96 1.52
CA ARG A 49 -16.88 2.67 1.60
C ARG A 49 -17.79 2.45 0.40
N LYS A 50 -18.63 3.44 0.06
CA LYS A 50 -19.58 3.36 -1.05
C LYS A 50 -18.86 3.19 -2.40
N GLN A 51 -17.76 3.90 -2.63
CA GLN A 51 -17.00 3.82 -3.86
C GLN A 51 -16.43 2.42 -4.08
N VAL A 52 -15.80 1.82 -3.05
CA VAL A 52 -15.25 0.47 -3.16
C VAL A 52 -16.37 -0.57 -3.26
N TYR A 53 -17.44 -0.44 -2.48
CA TYR A 53 -18.61 -1.32 -2.57
C TYR A 53 -19.19 -1.36 -4.00
N SER A 54 -19.47 -0.20 -4.59
CA SER A 54 -20.01 -0.12 -5.95
C SER A 54 -19.08 -0.75 -6.98
N SER A 55 -17.79 -0.49 -6.88
CA SER A 55 -16.78 -1.07 -7.77
C SER A 55 -16.69 -2.60 -7.63
N LEU A 56 -16.72 -3.13 -6.40
CA LEU A 56 -16.73 -4.58 -6.17
C LEU A 56 -18.00 -5.20 -6.74
N TYR A 57 -19.16 -4.65 -6.42
CA TYR A 57 -20.45 -5.17 -6.85
C TYR A 57 -20.62 -5.17 -8.36
N GLN A 58 -20.30 -4.04 -9.03
CA GLN A 58 -20.57 -3.85 -10.44
C GLN A 58 -19.50 -4.44 -11.37
N THR A 59 -18.26 -4.56 -10.90
CA THR A 59 -17.16 -4.89 -11.82
C THR A 59 -16.37 -6.11 -11.37
N HIS A 60 -15.93 -6.14 -10.11
CA HIS A 60 -14.92 -7.13 -9.69
C HIS A 60 -15.53 -8.49 -9.34
N ILE A 61 -16.64 -8.51 -8.59
CA ILE A 61 -17.32 -9.75 -8.22
C ILE A 61 -17.92 -10.46 -9.44
N PRO A 62 -18.65 -9.78 -10.36
CA PRO A 62 -19.12 -10.42 -11.58
C PRO A 62 -17.98 -11.05 -12.40
N ARG A 63 -16.88 -10.33 -12.61
CA ARG A 63 -15.73 -10.88 -13.34
C ARG A 63 -15.10 -12.11 -12.67
N LEU A 64 -14.99 -12.12 -11.35
CA LEU A 64 -14.50 -13.29 -10.62
C LEU A 64 -15.48 -14.46 -10.68
N SER A 65 -16.79 -14.19 -10.68
CA SER A 65 -17.86 -15.17 -10.82
C SER A 65 -17.88 -15.79 -12.21
N ASP A 66 -17.76 -14.99 -13.26
CA ASP A 66 -17.71 -15.45 -14.66
C ASP A 66 -16.56 -16.45 -14.90
N HIS A 67 -15.48 -16.33 -14.12
CA HIS A 67 -14.35 -17.24 -14.16
C HIS A 67 -14.45 -18.40 -13.15
N GLY A 68 -15.58 -18.56 -12.47
CA GLY A 68 -15.82 -19.64 -11.52
C GLY A 68 -14.99 -19.60 -10.24
N LEU A 69 -14.38 -18.45 -9.91
CA LEU A 69 -13.54 -18.30 -8.70
C LEU A 69 -14.35 -17.97 -7.46
N VAL A 70 -15.45 -17.25 -7.62
CA VAL A 70 -16.35 -16.88 -6.53
C VAL A 70 -17.80 -17.04 -6.93
N THR A 71 -18.68 -17.20 -5.95
CA THR A 71 -20.14 -17.12 -6.10
C THR A 71 -20.65 -15.98 -5.25
N TYR A 72 -21.59 -15.22 -5.77
CA TYR A 72 -22.26 -14.14 -5.07
C TYR A 72 -23.72 -14.49 -4.77
N ASP A 73 -24.05 -14.54 -3.50
CA ASP A 73 -25.41 -14.70 -3.01
C ASP A 73 -26.03 -13.31 -2.84
N ALA A 74 -26.97 -12.96 -3.70
CA ALA A 74 -27.59 -11.64 -3.73
C ALA A 74 -28.56 -11.41 -2.56
N GLU A 75 -29.21 -12.47 -2.05
CA GLU A 75 -30.16 -12.38 -0.95
C GLU A 75 -29.43 -12.05 0.36
N ASN A 76 -28.37 -12.77 0.64
CA ASN A 76 -27.56 -12.60 1.86
C ASN A 76 -26.40 -11.60 1.68
N ARG A 77 -26.18 -11.13 0.46
CA ARG A 77 -25.04 -10.25 0.07
C ARG A 77 -23.68 -10.84 0.44
N VAL A 78 -23.54 -12.15 0.30
CA VAL A 78 -22.34 -12.90 0.68
C VAL A 78 -21.58 -13.32 -0.56
N VAL A 79 -20.27 -13.14 -0.52
CA VAL A 79 -19.33 -13.63 -1.53
C VAL A 79 -18.64 -14.88 -0.97
N LYS A 80 -18.64 -15.97 -1.72
CA LYS A 80 -18.04 -17.25 -1.35
C LYS A 80 -16.98 -17.67 -2.36
N LEU A 81 -15.91 -18.29 -1.87
CA LEU A 81 -14.90 -18.89 -2.73
C LEU A 81 -15.43 -20.22 -3.31
N THR A 82 -15.50 -20.33 -4.63
CA THR A 82 -15.98 -21.53 -5.32
C THR A 82 -14.83 -22.32 -5.97
N GLY A 83 -13.79 -21.62 -6.39
CA GLY A 83 -12.62 -22.22 -7.02
C GLY A 83 -11.77 -23.09 -6.10
N ASN A 84 -10.93 -23.94 -6.70
CA ASN A 84 -9.96 -24.73 -5.94
C ASN A 84 -9.02 -23.78 -5.17
N ARG A 85 -9.06 -23.89 -3.83
CA ARG A 85 -8.34 -23.04 -2.90
C ARG A 85 -6.82 -23.09 -3.15
N GLU A 86 -6.27 -24.25 -3.36
CA GLU A 86 -4.85 -24.45 -3.61
C GLU A 86 -4.43 -23.81 -4.95
N TYR A 87 -5.27 -23.91 -5.96
CA TYR A 87 -5.06 -23.27 -7.24
C TYR A 87 -5.03 -21.74 -7.10
N VAL A 88 -6.03 -21.15 -6.42
CA VAL A 88 -6.08 -19.70 -6.18
C VAL A 88 -4.89 -19.23 -5.36
N ARG A 89 -4.50 -19.98 -4.33
CA ARG A 89 -3.35 -19.68 -3.48
C ARG A 89 -2.05 -19.65 -4.28
N ARG A 90 -1.79 -20.68 -5.08
CA ARG A 90 -0.57 -20.77 -5.90
C ARG A 90 -0.42 -19.58 -6.85
N PHE A 91 -1.50 -19.07 -7.44
CA PHE A 91 -1.48 -17.90 -8.31
C PHE A 91 -1.29 -16.59 -7.54
N LEU A 92 -1.82 -16.48 -6.34
CA LEU A 92 -1.65 -15.28 -5.51
C LEU A 92 -0.25 -15.19 -4.88
N ASP A 93 0.37 -16.33 -4.58
CA ASP A 93 1.72 -16.37 -3.99
C ASP A 93 2.83 -16.00 -5.00
N VAL A 94 2.58 -16.24 -6.30
CA VAL A 94 3.54 -15.89 -7.37
C VAL A 94 3.58 -14.38 -7.68
N GLU A 95 2.53 -13.60 -7.37
CA GLU A 95 2.34 -12.26 -7.91
C GLU A 95 2.47 -11.09 -6.92
N GLU A 96 2.91 -11.24 -5.68
CA GLU A 96 3.17 -10.05 -4.87
C GLU A 96 4.63 -9.76 -4.57
N PRO A 97 5.22 -8.82 -5.34
CA PRO A 97 6.10 -7.85 -4.69
C PRO A 97 5.17 -7.01 -3.79
N GLN A 98 5.51 -6.89 -2.52
CA GLN A 98 4.78 -6.03 -1.56
C GLN A 98 4.76 -4.58 -2.07
N ARG A 99 3.88 -4.28 -3.03
CA ARG A 99 3.66 -2.94 -3.52
C ARG A 99 2.65 -2.26 -2.60
N GLY A 100 3.10 -1.28 -1.84
CA GLY A 100 2.25 -0.17 -1.53
C GLY A 100 2.10 0.27 -0.09
N ARG A 101 2.52 -0.49 0.92
CA ARG A 101 2.35 -0.03 2.31
C ARG A 101 3.39 0.99 2.75
N PHE A 102 4.55 1.01 2.09
CA PHE A 102 5.69 1.87 2.46
C PHE A 102 5.86 3.11 1.56
N SER A 103 5.32 3.12 0.35
CA SER A 103 5.63 4.13 -0.65
C SER A 103 5.13 5.53 -0.29
N HIS A 104 3.92 5.67 0.26
CA HIS A 104 3.31 6.99 0.46
C HIS A 104 3.86 7.74 1.69
N GLN A 105 4.18 7.03 2.77
CA GLN A 105 4.76 7.65 3.96
C GLN A 105 6.20 8.10 3.70
N TRP A 106 7.02 7.25 3.06
CA TRP A 106 8.42 7.55 2.77
C TRP A 106 8.58 8.71 1.77
N SER A 107 7.70 8.82 0.77
CA SER A 107 7.74 9.95 -0.17
C SER A 107 7.50 11.30 0.54
N ARG A 108 6.68 11.32 1.60
CA ARG A 108 6.46 12.51 2.43
C ARG A 108 7.71 12.89 3.22
N TYR A 109 8.42 11.92 3.80
CA TYR A 109 9.67 12.19 4.52
C TYR A 109 10.75 12.75 3.58
N PHE A 110 10.92 12.17 2.40
CA PHE A 110 11.86 12.69 1.41
C PHE A 110 11.48 14.11 0.95
N LEU A 111 10.20 14.38 0.72
CA LEU A 111 9.73 15.70 0.33
C LEU A 111 9.98 16.73 1.43
N TRP A 112 9.64 16.43 2.69
CA TRP A 112 9.91 17.33 3.81
C TRP A 112 11.39 17.57 4.03
N THR A 113 12.23 16.55 3.90
CA THR A 113 13.69 16.71 4.01
C THR A 113 14.23 17.60 2.91
N ALA A 114 13.73 17.45 1.68
CA ALA A 114 14.13 18.30 0.55
C ALA A 114 13.68 19.75 0.77
N VAL A 115 12.44 20.00 1.23
CA VAL A 115 11.92 21.35 1.49
C VAL A 115 12.70 22.03 2.60
N ILE A 116 12.91 21.37 3.74
CA ILE A 116 13.64 21.91 4.87
C ILE A 116 15.11 22.18 4.48
N GLY A 117 15.74 21.24 3.79
CA GLY A 117 17.12 21.39 3.33
C GLY A 117 17.29 22.58 2.37
N SER A 118 16.36 22.74 1.42
CA SER A 118 16.36 23.88 0.49
C SER A 118 16.13 25.20 1.22
N ALA A 119 15.23 25.24 2.22
CA ALA A 119 14.97 26.44 3.01
C ALA A 119 16.20 26.88 3.84
N VAL A 120 16.91 25.92 4.44
CA VAL A 120 18.15 26.18 5.19
C VAL A 120 19.24 26.74 4.29
N ILE A 121 19.44 26.14 3.11
CA ILE A 121 20.43 26.63 2.11
C ILE A 121 20.07 28.05 1.67
N ALA A 122 18.82 28.30 1.30
CA ALA A 122 18.36 29.61 0.85
C ALA A 122 18.49 30.67 1.97
N GLY A 123 18.12 30.33 3.20
CA GLY A 123 18.26 31.23 4.37
C GLY A 123 19.72 31.57 4.66
N ASN A 124 20.63 30.61 4.52
CA ASN A 124 22.07 30.86 4.67
C ASN A 124 22.60 31.80 3.57
N TRP A 125 22.13 31.62 2.33
CA TRP A 125 22.52 32.48 1.20
C TRP A 125 21.99 33.91 1.34
N LEU A 126 20.79 34.06 1.93
CA LEU A 126 20.18 35.37 2.21
C LEU A 126 20.70 36.03 3.51
N GLY A 127 21.53 35.34 4.28
CA GLY A 127 22.06 35.86 5.57
C GLY A 127 20.98 35.99 6.66
N THR A 128 19.83 35.35 6.50
CA THR A 128 18.68 35.46 7.43
C THR A 128 18.68 34.42 8.54
N THR A 129 19.55 33.40 8.46
CA THR A 129 19.62 32.35 9.47
C THR A 129 20.59 32.69 10.57
N PRO A 130 20.26 32.45 11.87
CA PRO A 130 21.18 32.60 12.99
C PRO A 130 22.36 31.61 12.96
N ALA A 131 22.43 30.75 11.92
CA ALA A 131 23.50 29.78 11.69
C ALA A 131 24.81 30.45 11.16
N THR A 132 25.02 31.74 11.41
CA THR A 132 26.22 32.50 11.00
C THR A 132 27.54 31.96 11.58
N HIS A 133 27.48 31.00 12.48
CA HIS A 133 28.64 30.31 13.04
C HIS A 133 28.97 28.95 12.36
N MET A 134 28.09 28.45 11.47
CA MET A 134 28.37 27.23 10.72
C MET A 134 28.94 27.58 9.35
N THR A 135 30.09 27.02 9.04
CA THR A 135 30.66 27.14 7.69
C THR A 135 29.72 26.46 6.68
N THR A 136 29.64 27.01 5.48
CA THR A 136 28.80 26.46 4.38
C THR A 136 29.10 24.96 4.14
N GLU A 137 30.34 24.56 4.32
CA GLU A 137 30.78 23.17 4.20
C GLU A 137 30.17 22.25 5.26
N SER A 138 30.03 22.72 6.51
CA SER A 138 29.40 21.93 7.58
C SER A 138 27.90 21.74 7.35
N LEU A 139 27.19 22.71 6.78
CA LEU A 139 25.80 22.60 6.39
C LEU A 139 25.58 21.55 5.28
N TYR A 140 26.41 21.56 4.26
CA TYR A 140 26.35 20.53 3.23
C TYR A 140 26.66 19.13 3.77
N GLY A 141 27.61 19.02 4.70
CA GLY A 141 27.93 17.76 5.36
C GLY A 141 26.74 17.20 6.14
N VAL A 142 26.07 18.01 6.95
CA VAL A 142 24.88 17.59 7.72
C VAL A 142 23.74 17.17 6.81
N LEU A 143 23.46 17.93 5.74
CA LEU A 143 22.43 17.59 4.76
C LEU A 143 22.71 16.27 4.06
N THR A 144 23.96 16.06 3.65
CA THR A 144 24.39 14.83 2.98
C THR A 144 24.25 13.61 3.87
N VAL A 145 24.69 13.71 5.13
CA VAL A 145 24.57 12.62 6.11
C VAL A 145 23.10 12.32 6.42
N THR A 146 22.26 13.34 6.58
CA THR A 146 20.81 13.16 6.82
C THR A 146 20.14 12.45 5.65
N PHE A 147 20.45 12.86 4.43
CA PHE A 147 19.91 12.23 3.22
C PHE A 147 20.40 10.76 3.06
N MET A 148 21.66 10.51 3.38
CA MET A 148 22.23 9.16 3.37
C MET A 148 21.56 8.25 4.41
N MET A 149 21.36 8.74 5.63
CA MET A 149 20.66 7.97 6.68
C MET A 149 19.21 7.66 6.28
N LEU A 150 18.50 8.62 5.70
CA LEU A 150 17.15 8.43 5.19
C LEU A 150 17.10 7.40 4.06
N SER A 151 18.06 7.45 3.14
CA SER A 151 18.18 6.51 2.04
C SER A 151 18.48 5.09 2.51
N VAL A 152 19.41 4.92 3.43
CA VAL A 152 19.74 3.61 4.04
C VAL A 152 18.55 3.06 4.81
N SER A 153 17.86 3.88 5.61
CA SER A 153 16.65 3.48 6.34
C SER A 153 15.54 3.04 5.40
N PHE A 154 15.38 3.73 4.27
CA PHE A 154 14.42 3.33 3.24
C PHE A 154 14.75 1.96 2.63
N VAL A 155 16.00 1.74 2.24
CA VAL A 155 16.45 0.46 1.68
C VAL A 155 16.27 -0.67 2.70
N MET A 156 16.66 -0.46 3.95
CA MET A 156 16.48 -1.45 5.03
C MET A 156 14.99 -1.76 5.28
N ALA A 157 14.13 -0.76 5.24
CA ALA A 157 12.69 -0.96 5.43
C ALA A 157 12.03 -1.71 4.26
N VAL A 158 12.51 -1.50 3.02
CA VAL A 158 11.93 -2.11 1.81
C VAL A 158 12.52 -3.49 1.54
N GLU A 159 13.82 -3.68 1.71
CA GLU A 159 14.53 -4.92 1.35
C GLU A 159 14.94 -5.78 2.54
N GLY A 160 15.03 -5.22 3.73
CA GLY A 160 15.42 -5.94 4.95
C GLY A 160 14.65 -7.25 5.19
N PRO A 161 13.30 -7.29 5.03
CA PRO A 161 12.54 -8.52 5.18
C PRO A 161 12.86 -9.60 4.15
N LYS A 162 13.40 -9.22 2.97
CA LYS A 162 13.80 -10.18 1.93
C LYS A 162 15.15 -10.80 2.22
N LEU A 163 16.10 -10.00 2.77
CA LEU A 163 17.45 -10.46 3.10
C LEU A 163 17.43 -11.44 4.26
N LEU A 164 16.54 -11.26 5.24
CA LEU A 164 16.39 -12.20 6.36
C LEU A 164 15.86 -13.58 5.93
N ARG A 165 15.02 -13.63 4.86
CA ARG A 165 14.50 -14.91 4.31
C ARG A 165 15.51 -15.68 3.45
N LEU A 166 16.58 -15.05 3.00
CA LEU A 166 17.65 -15.70 2.23
C LEU A 166 18.75 -16.25 3.13
N ALA A 167 18.73 -15.94 4.44
CA ALA A 167 19.70 -16.37 5.43
C ALA A 167 19.20 -17.57 6.28
N GLU A 168 17.94 -18.03 6.08
CA GLU A 168 17.36 -19.27 6.61
C GLU A 168 17.36 -20.37 5.53
#